data_d24e4bde2cecd75981870b7b98bd8a06
#
_entry.id   d24e4bde2cecd75981870b7b98bd8a06
#
_cell.length_a   1.000
_cell.length_b   1.000
_cell.length_c   1.000
_cell.angle_alpha   90.00
_cell.angle_beta   90.00
_cell.angle_gamma   90.00
#
_symmetry.space_group_name_H-M   'P 1'
#
loop_
_entity.id
_entity.type
_entity.pdbx_description
1 polymer ?
#
loop_
_entity_poly.entity_id
_entity_poly.type
_entity_poly.pdbx_seq_one_letter_code
_entity_poly.pdbx_strand_id
1 'polypeptide(L)'
;KEFNSDINGNYSGIGVYFSPVHSGALLTGIIEGSSAEKAGLKAGDIITDADNKSLSGMTSTEMQEYIKGNEGTEVSLKIKRLQQTLNVKAVRKNFSSDVTYYVGTTNNKTYGYVNISTFGDTTAQHVEKALKEFKKQNVSDIILDLRGNGGGYITAARDLLSLFNEKGETLFTVKNKKGQTETYKDNSKTHYAFSNGYILMNSGTASASELCAGTFKEIQGYKLIGQQSYGKGTIQAQTNLSDGSVLKYTYAKWYTPKGVNINKKGWTPDVTVEDQSLLSAYFTYYSDKFYVDNVNNSIIVMERLLDVLGYNPGRTDGYFSQGVSDALKRFEQDHGLTVDGVLEYSDQECMVSVLAERLSHKEYDNSLQKVLTLI
;
A
#
# COMPACT_ATOMS: atom_id res chain seq x y z
N LYS A 1 -9.42 15.10 15.78
CA LYS A 1 -8.90 15.88 14.61
C LYS A 1 -7.99 15.00 13.72
N GLU A 2 -7.09 14.18 14.29
CA GLU A 2 -6.17 13.31 13.54
C GLU A 2 -6.88 12.27 12.68
N PHE A 3 -7.90 11.57 13.22
CA PHE A 3 -8.63 10.53 12.48
C PHE A 3 -9.30 11.05 11.19
N ASN A 4 -9.80 12.28 11.19
CA ASN A 4 -10.41 12.88 9.99
C ASN A 4 -9.36 13.36 8.96
N SER A 5 -8.15 13.74 9.40
CA SER A 5 -7.07 14.08 8.47
C SER A 5 -6.56 12.85 7.73
N ASP A 6 -6.50 11.71 8.40
CA ASP A 6 -6.04 10.44 7.83
C ASP A 6 -7.01 9.90 6.77
N ILE A 7 -8.32 10.13 6.94
CA ILE A 7 -9.33 9.72 5.94
C ILE A 7 -9.36 10.68 4.75
N ASN A 8 -9.13 11.97 4.95
CA ASN A 8 -9.20 12.95 3.86
C ASN A 8 -7.98 12.97 2.94
N GLY A 9 -6.95 12.16 3.22
CA GLY A 9 -5.80 11.97 2.33
C GLY A 9 -4.95 13.22 2.07
N ASN A 10 -5.19 14.32 2.80
CA ASN A 10 -4.45 15.56 2.67
C ASN A 10 -3.29 15.57 3.67
N TYR A 11 -2.10 15.26 3.19
CA TYR A 11 -0.89 15.30 3.99
C TYR A 11 0.07 16.36 3.47
N SER A 12 0.58 17.18 4.37
CA SER A 12 1.71 18.04 4.07
C SER A 12 3.01 17.32 4.41
N GLY A 13 3.76 16.93 3.39
CA GLY A 13 4.98 16.14 3.52
C GLY A 13 5.83 16.20 2.26
N ILE A 14 6.71 15.24 2.09
CA ILE A 14 7.65 15.18 0.95
C ILE A 14 7.21 14.23 -0.17
N GLY A 15 6.20 13.38 0.06
CA GLY A 15 5.66 12.42 -0.92
C GLY A 15 6.38 11.08 -0.94
N VAL A 16 6.48 10.43 0.22
CA VAL A 16 7.08 9.10 0.40
C VAL A 16 6.13 8.15 1.14
N TYR A 17 6.21 6.89 0.81
CA TYR A 17 5.74 5.79 1.65
C TYR A 17 6.93 5.22 2.40
N PHE A 18 6.79 4.91 3.68
CA PHE A 18 7.86 4.33 4.46
C PHE A 18 7.37 3.33 5.51
N SER A 19 8.27 2.46 5.92
CA SER A 19 8.12 1.57 7.08
C SER A 19 9.21 1.87 8.11
N PRO A 20 8.89 1.86 9.42
CA PRO A 20 9.90 2.05 10.44
C PRO A 20 10.86 0.85 10.47
N VAL A 21 12.15 1.13 10.47
CA VAL A 21 13.24 0.20 10.79
C VAL A 21 14.04 0.76 11.96
N HIS A 22 14.92 -0.02 12.57
CA HIS A 22 15.65 0.44 13.76
C HIS A 22 16.45 1.73 13.52
N SER A 23 17.08 1.86 12.36
CA SER A 23 17.90 3.03 12.02
C SER A 23 17.10 4.26 11.55
N GLY A 24 15.80 4.11 11.24
CA GLY A 24 14.97 5.22 10.78
C GLY A 24 13.78 4.80 9.92
N ALA A 25 13.44 5.62 8.92
CA ALA A 25 12.32 5.40 8.00
C ALA A 25 12.81 4.82 6.68
N LEU A 26 12.62 3.51 6.45
CA LEU A 26 12.90 2.84 5.18
C LEU A 26 11.85 3.25 4.15
N LEU A 27 12.24 3.87 3.06
CA LEU A 27 11.35 4.26 1.97
C LEU A 27 10.91 3.03 1.17
N THR A 28 9.63 2.75 1.17
CA THR A 28 9.02 1.64 0.44
C THR A 28 8.41 2.08 -0.89
N GLY A 29 8.29 3.40 -1.11
CA GLY A 29 7.81 3.98 -2.36
C GLY A 29 7.94 5.50 -2.39
N ILE A 30 7.98 6.05 -3.59
CA ILE A 30 8.04 7.49 -3.85
C ILE A 30 6.83 7.87 -4.69
N ILE A 31 6.13 8.93 -4.32
CA ILE A 31 5.01 9.46 -5.09
C ILE A 31 5.57 10.21 -6.31
N GLU A 32 5.10 9.84 -7.49
CA GLU A 32 5.49 10.46 -8.76
C GLU A 32 5.17 11.97 -8.77
N GLY A 33 6.09 12.79 -9.27
CA GLY A 33 5.99 14.26 -9.26
C GLY A 33 6.23 14.91 -7.90
N SER A 34 6.51 14.12 -6.86
CA SER A 34 6.70 14.60 -5.49
C SER A 34 8.00 15.39 -5.29
N SER A 35 8.11 16.01 -4.11
CA SER A 35 9.34 16.67 -3.69
C SER A 35 10.45 15.68 -3.38
N ALA A 36 10.11 14.50 -2.89
CA ALA A 36 11.05 13.40 -2.65
C ALA A 36 11.68 12.91 -3.96
N GLU A 37 10.85 12.69 -5.00
CA GLU A 37 11.37 12.31 -6.32
C GLU A 37 12.31 13.37 -6.89
N LYS A 38 11.89 14.66 -6.85
CA LYS A 38 12.72 15.79 -7.32
C LYS A 38 14.02 15.94 -6.56
N ALA A 39 14.02 15.57 -5.29
CA ALA A 39 15.20 15.55 -4.43
C ALA A 39 16.10 14.32 -4.65
N GLY A 40 15.70 13.39 -5.51
CA GLY A 40 16.45 12.18 -5.85
C GLY A 40 16.38 11.06 -4.80
N LEU A 41 15.36 11.08 -3.92
CA LEU A 41 15.05 9.97 -3.03
C LEU A 41 14.54 8.77 -3.82
N LYS A 42 14.84 7.58 -3.34
CA LYS A 42 14.46 6.31 -3.98
C LYS A 42 13.86 5.35 -2.93
N ALA A 43 13.05 4.40 -3.37
CA ALA A 43 12.72 3.25 -2.55
C ALA A 43 14.01 2.51 -2.17
N GLY A 44 14.07 1.97 -0.97
CA GLY A 44 15.28 1.39 -0.40
C GLY A 44 16.18 2.38 0.36
N ASP A 45 15.99 3.70 0.22
CA ASP A 45 16.68 4.69 1.08
C ASP A 45 16.12 4.59 2.50
N ILE A 46 16.96 4.81 3.50
CA ILE A 46 16.56 4.95 4.90
C ILE A 46 16.79 6.39 5.33
N ILE A 47 15.74 7.11 5.71
CA ILE A 47 15.89 8.42 6.34
C ILE A 47 16.32 8.18 7.79
N THR A 48 17.57 8.50 8.10
CA THR A 48 18.13 8.34 9.44
C THR A 48 17.92 9.57 10.30
N ASP A 49 17.87 10.77 9.69
CA ASP A 49 17.68 12.03 10.38
C ASP A 49 16.79 12.98 9.58
N ALA A 50 15.94 13.75 10.28
CA ALA A 50 15.15 14.83 9.72
C ALA A 50 15.39 16.10 10.56
N ASP A 51 15.78 17.22 9.91
CA ASP A 51 16.16 18.50 10.56
C ASP A 51 17.13 18.30 11.75
N ASN A 52 18.16 17.47 11.56
CA ASN A 52 19.19 17.08 12.56
C ASN A 52 18.63 16.25 13.74
N LYS A 53 17.41 15.78 13.68
CA LYS A 53 16.84 14.87 14.67
C LYS A 53 16.94 13.44 14.16
N SER A 54 17.62 12.58 14.93
CA SER A 54 17.70 11.14 14.62
C SER A 54 16.34 10.50 14.71
N LEU A 55 16.01 9.65 13.73
CA LEU A 55 14.77 8.86 13.66
C LEU A 55 14.97 7.44 14.21
N SER A 56 16.19 7.08 14.62
CA SER A 56 16.49 5.73 15.12
C SER A 56 15.62 5.36 16.33
N GLY A 57 15.02 4.17 16.30
CA GLY A 57 14.19 3.64 17.36
C GLY A 57 12.82 4.29 17.52
N MET A 58 12.44 5.24 16.65
CA MET A 58 11.14 5.89 16.67
C MET A 58 10.05 5.01 16.06
N THR A 59 8.83 5.22 16.51
CA THR A 59 7.63 4.65 15.89
C THR A 59 7.31 5.37 14.57
N SER A 60 6.49 4.75 13.71
CA SER A 60 6.03 5.38 12.46
C SER A 60 5.38 6.75 12.69
N THR A 61 4.58 6.89 13.75
CA THR A 61 3.91 8.16 14.10
C THR A 61 4.92 9.24 14.46
N GLU A 62 5.90 8.93 15.31
CA GLU A 62 6.95 9.87 15.69
C GLU A 62 7.80 10.30 14.48
N MET A 63 8.18 9.36 13.60
CA MET A 63 8.92 9.68 12.37
C MET A 63 8.12 10.63 11.46
N GLN A 64 6.80 10.41 11.36
CA GLN A 64 5.92 11.26 10.58
C GLN A 64 5.91 12.71 11.07
N GLU A 65 5.97 12.97 12.39
CA GLU A 65 5.98 14.31 12.95
C GLU A 65 7.20 15.13 12.50
N TYR A 66 8.35 14.49 12.27
CA TYR A 66 9.56 15.17 11.79
C TYR A 66 9.61 15.29 10.26
N ILE A 67 9.09 14.31 9.53
CA ILE A 67 9.11 14.32 8.06
C ILE A 67 8.01 15.25 7.52
N LYS A 68 6.81 15.23 8.13
CA LYS A 68 5.70 16.15 7.84
C LYS A 68 6.00 17.57 8.36
N GLY A 69 5.18 18.53 7.98
CA GLY A 69 5.26 19.90 8.45
C GLY A 69 4.42 20.83 7.60
N ASN A 70 4.54 22.15 7.82
CA ASN A 70 3.76 23.13 7.07
C ASN A 70 4.14 23.15 5.59
N GLU A 71 3.14 23.30 4.73
CA GLU A 71 3.34 23.43 3.29
C GLU A 71 4.32 24.57 2.96
N GLY A 72 5.20 24.33 1.99
CA GLY A 72 6.23 25.28 1.56
C GLY A 72 7.50 25.28 2.41
N THR A 73 7.52 24.61 3.58
CA THR A 73 8.74 24.50 4.38
C THR A 73 9.68 23.43 3.82
N GLU A 74 10.99 23.64 3.96
CA GLU A 74 12.02 22.67 3.61
C GLU A 74 12.33 21.77 4.80
N VAL A 75 12.58 20.47 4.54
CA VAL A 75 13.16 19.53 5.49
C VAL A 75 14.54 19.10 5.01
N SER A 76 15.53 19.14 5.90
CA SER A 76 16.85 18.59 5.65
C SER A 76 16.93 17.15 6.13
N LEU A 77 17.21 16.22 5.22
CA LEU A 77 17.21 14.80 5.48
C LEU A 77 18.63 14.25 5.35
N LYS A 78 19.02 13.41 6.30
CA LYS A 78 20.16 12.52 6.14
C LYS A 78 19.64 11.14 5.81
N ILE A 79 20.10 10.56 4.72
CA ILE A 79 19.67 9.27 4.26
C ILE A 79 20.84 8.30 4.13
N LYS A 80 20.56 7.03 4.39
CA LYS A 80 21.42 5.91 4.06
C LYS A 80 20.89 5.24 2.81
N ARG A 81 21.70 5.18 1.76
CA ARG A 81 21.45 4.43 0.52
C ARG A 81 22.51 3.35 0.40
N LEU A 82 22.14 2.12 0.75
CA LEU A 82 23.09 1.02 0.92
C LEU A 82 24.24 1.45 1.86
N GLN A 83 25.49 1.52 1.35
CA GLN A 83 26.66 1.92 2.12
C GLN A 83 26.96 3.43 2.06
N GLN A 84 26.15 4.23 1.35
CA GLN A 84 26.36 5.65 1.19
C GLN A 84 25.48 6.48 2.13
N THR A 85 26.04 7.51 2.72
CA THR A 85 25.28 8.54 3.45
C THR A 85 25.15 9.78 2.57
N LEU A 86 23.93 10.26 2.37
CA LEU A 86 23.61 11.42 1.55
C LEU A 86 22.83 12.45 2.38
N ASN A 87 23.05 13.74 2.10
CA ASN A 87 22.22 14.81 2.64
C ASN A 87 21.32 15.33 1.52
N VAL A 88 20.03 15.36 1.77
CA VAL A 88 19.00 15.73 0.78
C VAL A 88 18.07 16.75 1.39
N LYS A 89 17.61 17.70 0.60
CA LYS A 89 16.60 18.69 0.99
C LYS A 89 15.35 18.50 0.18
N ALA A 90 14.19 18.47 0.84
CA ALA A 90 12.90 18.33 0.19
C ALA A 90 11.91 19.38 0.71
N VAL A 91 11.11 19.96 -0.18
CA VAL A 91 10.09 20.94 0.20
C VAL A 91 8.78 20.22 0.52
N ARG A 92 8.23 20.47 1.70
CA ARG A 92 6.93 19.91 2.09
C ARG A 92 5.82 20.54 1.25
N LYS A 93 4.96 19.68 0.71
CA LYS A 93 3.81 20.07 -0.09
C LYS A 93 2.57 19.32 0.37
N ASN A 94 1.41 19.89 0.11
CA ASN A 94 0.17 19.16 0.25
C ASN A 94 0.07 18.15 -0.88
N PHE A 95 0.01 16.88 -0.52
CA PHE A 95 -0.27 15.79 -1.43
C PHE A 95 -1.67 15.29 -1.14
N SER A 96 -2.47 15.17 -2.18
CA SER A 96 -3.61 14.29 -2.17
C SER A 96 -3.07 12.90 -2.45
N SER A 97 -2.80 12.15 -1.40
CA SER A 97 -2.19 10.82 -1.50
C SER A 97 -3.22 9.70 -1.59
N ASP A 98 -4.51 10.05 -1.67
CA ASP A 98 -5.60 9.08 -1.74
C ASP A 98 -5.68 8.39 -3.11
N VAL A 99 -5.25 9.06 -4.18
CA VAL A 99 -5.27 8.51 -5.55
C VAL A 99 -3.99 8.83 -6.29
N THR A 100 -3.33 7.79 -6.81
CA THR A 100 -2.25 7.90 -7.82
C THR A 100 -2.65 7.14 -9.08
N TYR A 101 -2.22 7.59 -10.25
CA TYR A 101 -2.58 6.94 -11.51
C TYR A 101 -1.54 7.14 -12.60
N TYR A 102 -1.52 6.22 -13.56
CA TYR A 102 -0.74 6.35 -14.78
C TYR A 102 -1.40 5.58 -15.93
N VAL A 103 -0.94 5.84 -17.15
CA VAL A 103 -1.28 5.06 -18.34
C VAL A 103 -0.08 4.18 -18.70
N GLY A 104 -0.34 2.90 -18.94
CA GLY A 104 0.65 1.94 -19.38
C GLY A 104 0.24 1.27 -20.68
N THR A 105 1.17 0.51 -21.27
CA THR A 105 0.93 -0.28 -22.48
C THR A 105 1.46 -1.69 -22.29
N THR A 106 0.67 -2.69 -22.66
CA THR A 106 1.05 -4.09 -22.74
C THR A 106 0.34 -4.75 -23.92
N ASN A 107 1.00 -5.67 -24.62
CA ASN A 107 0.41 -6.39 -25.76
C ASN A 107 -0.27 -5.48 -26.81
N ASN A 108 0.29 -4.30 -27.06
CA ASN A 108 -0.26 -3.26 -27.94
C ASN A 108 -1.61 -2.68 -27.50
N LYS A 109 -2.00 -2.86 -26.25
CA LYS A 109 -3.18 -2.24 -25.62
C LYS A 109 -2.77 -1.23 -24.58
N THR A 110 -3.54 -0.16 -24.42
CA THR A 110 -3.35 0.83 -23.37
C THR A 110 -4.23 0.47 -22.17
N TYR A 111 -3.67 0.56 -20.99
CA TYR A 111 -4.42 0.40 -19.74
C TYR A 111 -4.21 1.60 -18.81
N GLY A 112 -5.24 1.93 -18.04
CA GLY A 112 -5.17 2.90 -16.97
C GLY A 112 -5.01 2.18 -15.63
N TYR A 113 -4.02 2.58 -14.85
CA TYR A 113 -3.85 2.11 -13.48
C TYR A 113 -4.20 3.22 -12.51
N VAL A 114 -5.03 2.91 -11.51
CA VAL A 114 -5.43 3.82 -10.45
C VAL A 114 -5.24 3.11 -9.11
N ASN A 115 -4.33 3.60 -8.29
CA ASN A 115 -4.23 3.18 -6.89
C ASN A 115 -5.07 4.12 -6.03
N ILE A 116 -5.92 3.54 -5.18
CA ILE A 116 -6.75 4.26 -4.21
C ILE A 116 -6.33 3.79 -2.82
N SER A 117 -5.66 4.63 -2.05
CA SER A 117 -5.14 4.28 -0.72
C SER A 117 -6.16 4.43 0.40
N THR A 118 -7.18 5.29 0.22
CA THR A 118 -8.27 5.51 1.18
C THR A 118 -9.49 6.09 0.49
N PHE A 119 -10.66 6.00 1.11
CA PHE A 119 -11.92 6.59 0.64
C PHE A 119 -12.26 7.85 1.44
N GLY A 120 -11.70 8.98 1.05
CA GLY A 120 -11.95 10.31 1.59
C GLY A 120 -12.96 11.12 0.75
N ASP A 121 -13.29 12.32 1.20
CA ASP A 121 -14.31 13.19 0.58
C ASP A 121 -13.96 13.62 -0.87
N THR A 122 -12.66 13.62 -1.23
CA THR A 122 -12.16 14.06 -2.54
C THR A 122 -11.79 12.91 -3.46
N THR A 123 -11.81 11.66 -2.98
CA THR A 123 -11.33 10.48 -3.72
C THR A 123 -12.01 10.32 -5.08
N ALA A 124 -13.34 10.45 -5.15
CA ALA A 124 -14.06 10.34 -6.41
C ALA A 124 -13.65 11.43 -7.42
N GLN A 125 -13.38 12.65 -6.96
CA GLN A 125 -12.92 13.76 -7.81
C GLN A 125 -11.52 13.48 -8.37
N HIS A 126 -10.60 12.91 -7.54
CA HIS A 126 -9.26 12.55 -7.98
C HIS A 126 -9.27 11.38 -8.98
N VAL A 127 -10.13 10.38 -8.74
CA VAL A 127 -10.34 9.30 -9.70
C VAL A 127 -10.94 9.85 -11.00
N GLU A 128 -11.93 10.74 -10.94
CA GLU A 128 -12.53 11.33 -12.15
C GLU A 128 -11.48 12.09 -12.99
N LYS A 129 -10.53 12.76 -12.34
CA LYS A 129 -9.40 13.39 -13.04
C LYS A 129 -8.58 12.36 -13.83
N ALA A 130 -8.27 11.21 -13.22
CA ALA A 130 -7.57 10.11 -13.89
C ALA A 130 -8.38 9.58 -15.07
N LEU A 131 -9.70 9.34 -14.88
CA LEU A 131 -10.58 8.83 -15.92
C LEU A 131 -10.71 9.79 -17.12
N LYS A 132 -10.71 11.09 -16.89
CA LYS A 132 -10.67 12.11 -17.94
C LYS A 132 -9.39 12.03 -18.78
N GLU A 133 -8.26 11.78 -18.12
CA GLU A 133 -6.98 11.61 -18.81
C GLU A 133 -6.94 10.30 -19.60
N PHE A 134 -7.44 9.20 -19.00
CA PHE A 134 -7.55 7.91 -19.69
C PHE A 134 -8.42 8.00 -20.95
N LYS A 135 -9.54 8.73 -20.88
CA LYS A 135 -10.41 8.95 -22.04
C LYS A 135 -9.70 9.69 -23.16
N LYS A 136 -8.86 10.70 -22.87
CA LYS A 136 -8.07 11.41 -23.88
C LYS A 136 -7.05 10.51 -24.59
N GLN A 137 -6.52 9.52 -23.87
CA GLN A 137 -5.52 8.58 -24.38
C GLN A 137 -6.13 7.28 -24.93
N ASN A 138 -7.47 7.20 -25.07
CA ASN A 138 -8.18 6.03 -25.56
C ASN A 138 -7.83 4.74 -24.81
N VAL A 139 -7.72 4.83 -23.49
CA VAL A 139 -7.46 3.68 -22.64
C VAL A 139 -8.62 2.69 -22.72
N SER A 140 -8.32 1.41 -22.99
CA SER A 140 -9.31 0.35 -23.17
C SER A 140 -9.61 -0.42 -21.88
N ASP A 141 -8.62 -0.60 -21.04
CA ASP A 141 -8.67 -1.46 -19.86
C ASP A 141 -8.30 -0.67 -18.60
N ILE A 142 -8.94 -0.98 -17.45
CA ILE A 142 -8.66 -0.29 -16.21
C ILE A 142 -8.25 -1.27 -15.11
N ILE A 143 -7.27 -0.85 -14.31
CA ILE A 143 -6.82 -1.54 -13.11
C ILE A 143 -7.06 -0.60 -11.92
N LEU A 144 -7.91 -1.03 -10.98
CA LEU A 144 -8.13 -0.35 -9.70
C LEU A 144 -7.36 -1.09 -8.62
N ASP A 145 -6.35 -0.47 -8.04
CA ASP A 145 -5.57 -1.07 -6.96
C ASP A 145 -6.12 -0.62 -5.60
N LEU A 146 -6.70 -1.57 -4.89
CA LEU A 146 -7.27 -1.42 -3.55
C LEU A 146 -6.47 -2.17 -2.49
N ARG A 147 -5.28 -2.66 -2.83
CA ARG A 147 -4.41 -3.37 -1.87
C ARG A 147 -4.02 -2.42 -0.73
N GLY A 148 -4.09 -2.92 0.50
CA GLY A 148 -3.80 -2.14 1.71
C GLY A 148 -4.83 -1.06 2.06
N ASN A 149 -5.87 -0.86 1.25
CA ASN A 149 -6.90 0.15 1.49
C ASN A 149 -7.93 -0.35 2.52
N GLY A 150 -7.85 0.13 3.75
CA GLY A 150 -8.78 -0.20 4.84
C GLY A 150 -10.20 0.35 4.71
N GLY A 151 -10.51 1.05 3.61
CA GLY A 151 -11.80 1.69 3.34
C GLY A 151 -11.80 3.19 3.61
N GLY A 152 -12.85 3.68 4.21
CA GLY A 152 -13.10 5.08 4.50
C GLY A 152 -14.59 5.40 4.50
N TYR A 153 -14.98 6.53 3.96
CA TYR A 153 -16.39 6.96 3.92
C TYR A 153 -17.19 6.15 2.89
N ILE A 154 -18.37 5.68 3.30
CA ILE A 154 -19.28 4.96 2.40
C ILE A 154 -19.84 5.88 1.31
N THR A 155 -19.94 7.17 1.60
CA THR A 155 -20.30 8.20 0.63
C THR A 155 -19.26 8.34 -0.48
N ALA A 156 -17.97 8.29 -0.13
CA ALA A 156 -16.90 8.31 -1.12
C ALA A 156 -16.93 7.06 -2.03
N ALA A 157 -17.25 5.89 -1.46
CA ALA A 157 -17.46 4.67 -2.26
C ALA A 157 -18.65 4.82 -3.23
N ARG A 158 -19.78 5.38 -2.78
CA ARG A 158 -20.93 5.71 -3.64
C ARG A 158 -20.52 6.62 -4.79
N ASP A 159 -19.81 7.70 -4.49
CA ASP A 159 -19.44 8.71 -5.47
C ASP A 159 -18.43 8.15 -6.49
N LEU A 160 -17.49 7.29 -6.05
CA LEU A 160 -16.61 6.56 -6.94
C LEU A 160 -17.41 5.61 -7.86
N LEU A 161 -18.29 4.79 -7.31
CA LEU A 161 -19.10 3.83 -8.07
C LEU A 161 -19.99 4.55 -9.11
N SER A 162 -20.50 5.74 -8.77
CA SER A 162 -21.31 6.56 -9.69
C SER A 162 -20.54 7.05 -10.93
N LEU A 163 -19.20 6.99 -10.94
CA LEU A 163 -18.42 7.33 -12.12
C LEU A 163 -18.46 6.23 -13.20
N PHE A 164 -18.88 5.01 -12.85
CA PHE A 164 -18.80 3.83 -13.72
C PHE A 164 -20.16 3.21 -14.03
N ASN A 165 -21.19 3.47 -13.25
CA ASN A 165 -22.50 2.83 -13.36
C ASN A 165 -23.52 3.71 -14.06
N GLU A 166 -24.57 3.12 -14.60
CA GLU A 166 -25.64 3.85 -15.29
C GLU A 166 -26.59 4.49 -14.27
N LYS A 167 -27.12 5.64 -14.64
CA LYS A 167 -28.07 6.39 -13.80
C LYS A 167 -29.27 5.55 -13.41
N GLY A 168 -29.52 5.46 -12.11
CA GLY A 168 -30.65 4.71 -11.53
C GLY A 168 -30.29 3.28 -11.11
N GLU A 169 -29.12 2.76 -11.49
CA GLU A 169 -28.65 1.46 -11.00
C GLU A 169 -28.46 1.46 -9.49
N THR A 170 -28.76 0.35 -8.85
CA THR A 170 -28.49 0.15 -7.44
C THR A 170 -27.01 -0.14 -7.23
N LEU A 171 -26.33 0.75 -6.51
CA LEU A 171 -24.91 0.60 -6.21
C LEU A 171 -24.68 -0.31 -5.01
N PHE A 172 -25.50 -0.18 -3.97
CA PHE A 172 -25.52 -1.01 -2.77
C PHE A 172 -26.71 -0.71 -1.88
N THR A 173 -26.91 -1.51 -0.84
CA THR A 173 -27.91 -1.27 0.19
C THR A 173 -27.30 -1.30 1.58
N VAL A 174 -27.90 -0.58 2.50
CA VAL A 174 -27.52 -0.51 3.92
C VAL A 174 -28.70 -0.97 4.77
N LYS A 175 -28.47 -1.96 5.64
CA LYS A 175 -29.52 -2.48 6.55
C LYS A 175 -29.10 -2.27 7.99
N ASN A 176 -29.92 -1.54 8.76
CA ASN A 176 -29.69 -1.30 10.17
C ASN A 176 -30.19 -2.45 11.05
N LYS A 177 -29.91 -2.38 12.38
CA LYS A 177 -30.32 -3.40 13.35
C LYS A 177 -31.86 -3.56 13.47
N LYS A 178 -32.64 -2.53 13.09
CA LYS A 178 -34.11 -2.59 13.09
C LYS A 178 -34.68 -3.21 11.82
N GLY A 179 -33.83 -3.62 10.88
CA GLY A 179 -34.23 -4.23 9.61
C GLY A 179 -34.60 -3.21 8.52
N GLN A 180 -34.51 -1.91 8.79
CA GLN A 180 -34.76 -0.88 7.79
C GLN A 180 -33.62 -0.87 6.77
N THR A 181 -33.98 -0.82 5.49
CA THR A 181 -33.03 -0.85 4.37
C THR A 181 -33.06 0.48 3.63
N GLU A 182 -31.88 1.04 3.41
CA GLU A 182 -31.63 2.20 2.56
C GLU A 182 -30.93 1.73 1.28
N THR A 183 -31.41 2.19 0.12
CA THR A 183 -30.84 1.83 -1.19
C THR A 183 -30.10 3.02 -1.77
N TYR A 184 -28.83 2.82 -2.07
CA TYR A 184 -27.99 3.81 -2.73
C TYR A 184 -27.97 3.52 -4.22
N LYS A 185 -28.46 4.48 -5.00
CA LYS A 185 -28.55 4.42 -6.46
C LYS A 185 -27.60 5.42 -7.09
N ASP A 186 -27.15 5.09 -8.29
CA ASP A 186 -26.40 6.06 -9.10
C ASP A 186 -27.30 7.23 -9.51
N ASN A 187 -26.78 8.44 -9.31
CA ASN A 187 -27.41 9.70 -9.72
C ASN A 187 -26.48 10.59 -10.56
N SER A 188 -25.33 10.06 -10.98
CA SER A 188 -24.35 10.78 -11.78
C SER A 188 -24.87 11.10 -13.17
N LYS A 189 -24.27 12.12 -13.80
CA LYS A 189 -24.51 12.51 -15.19
C LYS A 189 -23.38 12.07 -16.13
N THR A 190 -22.24 11.67 -15.56
CA THR A 190 -21.04 11.32 -16.33
C THR A 190 -20.60 9.92 -15.93
N HIS A 191 -20.45 9.07 -16.95
CA HIS A 191 -20.03 7.69 -16.77
C HIS A 191 -18.83 7.38 -17.66
N TYR A 192 -17.96 6.52 -17.14
CA TYR A 192 -16.77 6.05 -17.82
C TYR A 192 -16.85 4.53 -17.99
N ALA A 193 -16.73 4.05 -19.22
CA ALA A 193 -16.75 2.62 -19.53
C ALA A 193 -15.40 2.16 -20.03
N PHE A 194 -15.03 0.93 -19.68
CA PHE A 194 -13.82 0.25 -20.10
C PHE A 194 -14.16 -1.14 -20.67
N SER A 195 -13.36 -1.63 -21.59
CA SER A 195 -13.58 -2.96 -22.19
C SER A 195 -13.41 -4.06 -21.17
N ASN A 196 -12.41 -3.91 -20.27
CA ASN A 196 -12.16 -4.81 -19.16
C ASN A 196 -11.76 -4.01 -17.92
N GLY A 197 -12.10 -4.55 -16.74
CA GLY A 197 -11.67 -4.00 -15.46
C GLY A 197 -11.11 -5.07 -14.55
N TYR A 198 -10.08 -4.68 -13.81
CA TYR A 198 -9.39 -5.53 -12.85
C TYR A 198 -9.25 -4.80 -11.53
N ILE A 199 -9.45 -5.51 -10.43
CA ILE A 199 -9.29 -4.98 -9.08
C ILE A 199 -8.21 -5.77 -8.38
N LEU A 200 -7.12 -5.08 -8.02
CA LEU A 200 -6.08 -5.65 -7.17
C LEU A 200 -6.51 -5.52 -5.72
N MET A 201 -6.45 -6.61 -4.97
CA MET A 201 -6.82 -6.64 -3.55
C MET A 201 -5.97 -7.61 -2.74
N ASN A 202 -5.90 -7.38 -1.44
CA ASN A 202 -5.21 -8.25 -0.48
C ASN A 202 -5.90 -8.22 0.89
N SER A 203 -5.30 -8.83 1.90
CA SER A 203 -5.84 -8.88 3.28
C SER A 203 -6.00 -7.50 3.94
N GLY A 204 -5.35 -6.46 3.43
CA GLY A 204 -5.52 -5.06 3.86
C GLY A 204 -6.70 -4.36 3.21
N THR A 205 -7.30 -4.94 2.16
CA THR A 205 -8.49 -4.39 1.48
C THR A 205 -9.71 -4.61 2.36
N ALA A 206 -10.35 -3.53 2.85
CA ALA A 206 -11.44 -3.64 3.82
C ALA A 206 -12.57 -2.61 3.61
N SER A 207 -13.79 -2.93 4.11
CA SER A 207 -14.91 -1.99 4.26
C SER A 207 -15.36 -1.35 2.92
N ALA A 208 -15.25 -0.03 2.74
CA ALA A 208 -15.62 0.69 1.52
C ALA A 208 -14.91 0.14 0.27
N SER A 209 -13.65 -0.28 0.40
CA SER A 209 -12.89 -0.94 -0.67
C SER A 209 -13.52 -2.27 -1.09
N GLU A 210 -13.97 -3.07 -0.12
CA GLU A 210 -14.64 -4.34 -0.38
C GLU A 210 -16.04 -4.13 -1.00
N LEU A 211 -16.73 -3.08 -0.57
CA LEU A 211 -17.99 -2.67 -1.17
C LEU A 211 -17.81 -2.33 -2.65
N CYS A 212 -16.82 -1.49 -2.98
CA CYS A 212 -16.50 -1.14 -4.36
C CYS A 212 -16.09 -2.38 -5.17
N ALA A 213 -15.19 -3.20 -4.66
CA ALA A 213 -14.75 -4.42 -5.34
C ALA A 213 -15.92 -5.35 -5.68
N GLY A 214 -16.83 -5.57 -4.72
CA GLY A 214 -18.01 -6.41 -4.94
C GLY A 214 -19.01 -5.81 -5.93
N THR A 215 -19.24 -4.51 -5.86
CA THR A 215 -20.16 -3.82 -6.77
C THR A 215 -19.61 -3.82 -8.20
N PHE A 216 -18.32 -3.52 -8.41
CA PHE A 216 -17.67 -3.60 -9.71
C PHE A 216 -17.72 -5.02 -10.30
N LYS A 217 -17.47 -6.04 -9.46
CA LYS A 217 -17.58 -7.42 -9.87
C LYS A 217 -19.01 -7.78 -10.32
N GLU A 218 -20.02 -7.35 -9.57
CA GLU A 218 -21.40 -7.72 -9.81
C GLU A 218 -22.09 -6.98 -10.96
N ILE A 219 -21.76 -5.71 -11.17
CA ILE A 219 -22.38 -4.86 -12.20
C ILE A 219 -21.51 -4.85 -13.47
N GLN A 220 -20.22 -4.56 -13.31
CA GLN A 220 -19.30 -4.34 -14.42
C GLN A 220 -18.56 -5.60 -14.87
N GLY A 221 -18.66 -6.69 -14.12
CA GLY A 221 -17.95 -7.94 -14.42
C GLY A 221 -16.44 -7.86 -14.20
N TYR A 222 -15.97 -6.89 -13.41
CA TYR A 222 -14.55 -6.75 -13.13
C TYR A 222 -14.00 -7.97 -12.39
N LYS A 223 -12.76 -8.36 -12.71
CA LYS A 223 -12.09 -9.50 -12.08
C LYS A 223 -11.32 -9.06 -10.84
N LEU A 224 -11.49 -9.81 -9.76
CA LEU A 224 -10.74 -9.63 -8.51
C LEU A 224 -9.45 -10.44 -8.57
N ILE A 225 -8.31 -9.79 -8.39
CA ILE A 225 -6.97 -10.39 -8.52
C ILE A 225 -6.18 -10.16 -7.23
N GLY A 226 -5.48 -11.18 -6.75
CA GLY A 226 -4.58 -11.09 -5.60
C GLY A 226 -4.97 -12.03 -4.47
N GLN A 227 -5.16 -11.52 -3.25
CA GLN A 227 -5.45 -12.31 -2.06
C GLN A 227 -6.83 -12.00 -1.51
N GLN A 228 -7.33 -12.87 -0.62
CA GLN A 228 -8.61 -12.69 0.07
C GLN A 228 -8.61 -11.37 0.86
N SER A 229 -9.72 -10.62 0.76
CA SER A 229 -9.90 -9.36 1.48
C SER A 229 -10.26 -9.58 2.95
N TYR A 230 -10.26 -8.51 3.73
CA TYR A 230 -10.40 -8.53 5.20
C TYR A 230 -11.75 -9.07 5.71
N GLY A 231 -12.86 -8.72 5.08
CA GLY A 231 -14.20 -9.13 5.53
C GLY A 231 -14.87 -8.16 6.50
N LYS A 232 -14.86 -6.85 6.24
CA LYS A 232 -15.56 -5.84 7.05
C LYS A 232 -16.87 -5.40 6.38
N GLY A 233 -17.92 -6.22 6.53
CA GLY A 233 -19.27 -5.96 5.99
C GLY A 233 -20.17 -5.09 6.89
N THR A 234 -19.59 -4.36 7.86
CA THR A 234 -20.31 -3.53 8.84
C THR A 234 -20.01 -2.05 8.63
N ILE A 235 -20.99 -1.20 9.02
CA ILE A 235 -20.85 0.26 9.03
C ILE A 235 -20.79 0.75 10.48
N GLN A 236 -19.82 1.62 10.77
CA GLN A 236 -19.60 2.24 12.06
C GLN A 236 -19.95 3.73 12.02
N ALA A 237 -20.45 4.24 13.13
CA ALA A 237 -20.62 5.65 13.38
C ALA A 237 -19.83 6.06 14.62
N GLN A 238 -19.55 7.35 14.71
CA GLN A 238 -18.95 7.97 15.88
C GLN A 238 -19.88 9.06 16.41
N THR A 239 -19.96 9.19 17.72
CA THR A 239 -20.65 10.29 18.39
C THR A 239 -19.82 10.81 19.55
N ASN A 240 -19.79 12.13 19.70
CA ASN A 240 -19.15 12.76 20.84
C ASN A 240 -20.08 12.65 22.04
N LEU A 241 -19.56 12.28 23.19
CA LEU A 241 -20.26 12.26 24.47
C LEU A 241 -20.07 13.61 25.20
N SER A 242 -20.92 13.86 26.20
CA SER A 242 -20.92 15.13 26.94
C SER A 242 -19.63 15.41 27.74
N ASP A 243 -18.87 14.37 28.04
CA ASP A 243 -17.58 14.43 28.73
C ASP A 243 -16.37 14.64 27.76
N GLY A 244 -16.65 14.82 26.44
CA GLY A 244 -15.63 14.99 25.41
C GLY A 244 -15.06 13.67 24.85
N SER A 245 -15.46 12.52 25.38
CA SER A 245 -15.08 11.21 24.85
C SER A 245 -15.84 10.91 23.55
N VAL A 246 -15.30 9.97 22.75
CA VAL A 246 -15.87 9.56 21.47
C VAL A 246 -16.33 8.10 21.56
N LEU A 247 -17.62 7.88 21.31
CA LEU A 247 -18.16 6.52 21.18
C LEU A 247 -18.19 6.11 19.71
N LYS A 248 -17.45 5.04 19.37
CA LYS A 248 -17.51 4.38 18.06
C LYS A 248 -18.32 3.09 18.17
N TYR A 249 -19.36 2.96 17.33
CA TYR A 249 -20.25 1.80 17.39
C TYR A 249 -20.71 1.34 16.00
N THR A 250 -20.98 0.04 15.88
CA THR A 250 -21.54 -0.55 14.66
C THR A 250 -23.07 -0.39 14.67
N TYR A 251 -23.64 0.24 13.64
CA TYR A 251 -25.08 0.47 13.56
C TYR A 251 -25.76 -0.23 12.39
N ALA A 252 -25.04 -0.59 11.32
CA ALA A 252 -25.59 -1.19 10.11
C ALA A 252 -24.64 -2.19 9.46
N LYS A 253 -25.14 -2.90 8.44
CA LYS A 253 -24.40 -3.70 7.48
C LYS A 253 -24.67 -3.19 6.08
N TRP A 254 -23.68 -3.24 5.21
CA TRP A 254 -23.85 -2.98 3.79
C TRP A 254 -23.97 -4.29 3.00
N TYR A 255 -24.60 -4.22 1.85
CA TYR A 255 -24.81 -5.33 0.94
C TYR A 255 -24.56 -4.84 -0.49
N THR A 256 -23.97 -5.67 -1.33
CA THR A 256 -23.80 -5.40 -2.75
C THR A 256 -25.15 -5.31 -3.48
N PRO A 257 -25.18 -4.91 -4.76
CA PRO A 257 -26.41 -4.90 -5.55
C PRO A 257 -27.16 -6.23 -5.58
N LYS A 258 -26.44 -7.35 -5.58
CA LYS A 258 -27.04 -8.71 -5.53
C LYS A 258 -27.32 -9.18 -4.10
N GLY A 259 -27.19 -8.34 -3.10
CA GLY A 259 -27.53 -8.64 -1.71
C GLY A 259 -26.46 -9.44 -0.95
N VAL A 260 -25.22 -9.48 -1.44
CA VAL A 260 -24.12 -10.17 -0.74
C VAL A 260 -23.55 -9.29 0.36
N ASN A 261 -23.36 -9.86 1.56
CA ASN A 261 -22.59 -9.27 2.65
C ASN A 261 -21.43 -10.18 3.02
N ILE A 262 -20.23 -9.63 3.01
CA ILE A 262 -18.97 -10.39 3.18
C ILE A 262 -18.41 -10.33 4.62
N ASN A 263 -19.20 -9.91 5.58
CA ASN A 263 -18.75 -9.73 6.96
C ASN A 263 -18.13 -11.01 7.53
N LYS A 264 -16.89 -10.90 8.02
CA LYS A 264 -16.03 -11.99 8.52
C LYS A 264 -15.63 -13.05 7.46
N LYS A 265 -15.91 -12.80 6.18
CA LYS A 265 -15.55 -13.71 5.08
C LYS A 265 -14.58 -13.09 4.10
N GLY A 266 -14.79 -11.81 3.73
CA GLY A 266 -14.07 -11.14 2.66
C GLY A 266 -14.49 -11.63 1.27
N TRP A 267 -13.89 -11.02 0.25
CA TRP A 267 -13.96 -11.47 -1.13
C TRP A 267 -12.83 -12.45 -1.41
N THR A 268 -13.16 -13.58 -2.00
CA THR A 268 -12.18 -14.47 -2.62
C THR A 268 -11.86 -13.94 -4.01
N PRO A 269 -10.57 -13.76 -4.38
CA PRO A 269 -10.21 -13.33 -5.72
C PRO A 269 -10.60 -14.33 -6.80
N ASP A 270 -10.86 -13.85 -8.01
CA ASP A 270 -11.08 -14.71 -9.19
C ASP A 270 -9.77 -15.36 -9.66
N VAL A 271 -8.66 -14.65 -9.42
CA VAL A 271 -7.31 -15.16 -9.65
C VAL A 271 -6.48 -14.89 -8.41
N THR A 272 -6.11 -15.95 -7.71
CA THR A 272 -5.23 -15.86 -6.55
C THR A 272 -3.79 -15.62 -7.00
N VAL A 273 -3.16 -14.61 -6.42
CA VAL A 273 -1.74 -14.29 -6.60
C VAL A 273 -1.15 -14.01 -5.24
N GLU A 274 -0.05 -14.64 -4.92
CA GLU A 274 0.69 -14.32 -3.71
C GLU A 274 1.51 -13.05 -3.95
N ASP A 275 1.20 -12.01 -3.19
CA ASP A 275 2.01 -10.80 -3.17
C ASP A 275 3.23 -11.00 -2.28
N GLN A 276 4.36 -10.49 -2.73
CA GLN A 276 5.58 -10.39 -1.91
C GLN A 276 5.45 -9.28 -0.84
N SER A 277 4.24 -8.93 -0.40
CA SER A 277 3.93 -7.88 0.59
C SER A 277 4.45 -8.20 2.01
N LEU A 278 5.53 -8.95 2.10
CA LEU A 278 6.11 -9.44 3.34
C LEU A 278 7.20 -8.53 3.91
N LEU A 279 7.38 -7.30 3.37
CA LEU A 279 8.40 -6.39 3.92
C LEU A 279 8.26 -6.22 5.44
N SER A 280 7.05 -6.06 5.96
CA SER A 280 6.82 -5.84 7.40
C SER A 280 7.24 -7.03 8.27
N ALA A 281 7.21 -8.25 7.75
CA ALA A 281 7.65 -9.45 8.46
C ALA A 281 9.18 -9.50 8.63
N TYR A 282 9.91 -8.68 7.88
CA TYR A 282 11.38 -8.67 7.86
C TYR A 282 12.01 -7.53 8.68
N PHE A 283 11.23 -6.70 9.36
CA PHE A 283 11.72 -5.52 10.09
C PHE A 283 12.06 -5.76 11.56
N THR A 284 12.08 -7.01 12.01
CA THR A 284 12.45 -7.29 13.41
C THR A 284 13.92 -6.95 13.65
N TYR A 285 14.15 -6.00 14.56
CA TYR A 285 15.50 -5.65 15.01
C TYR A 285 16.06 -6.70 15.97
N TYR A 286 17.33 -7.02 15.82
CA TYR A 286 18.12 -7.78 16.78
C TYR A 286 19.55 -7.21 16.85
N SER A 287 20.14 -7.27 18.04
CA SER A 287 21.49 -6.78 18.31
C SER A 287 22.56 -7.89 18.25
N ASP A 288 22.12 -9.14 18.26
CA ASP A 288 23.03 -10.29 18.31
C ASP A 288 23.69 -10.53 16.94
N LYS A 289 24.88 -11.10 16.98
CA LYS A 289 25.56 -11.66 15.82
C LYS A 289 25.36 -13.16 15.80
N PHE A 290 25.12 -13.71 14.62
CA PHE A 290 24.95 -15.15 14.44
C PHE A 290 26.05 -15.73 13.59
N TYR A 291 26.58 -16.86 14.07
CA TYR A 291 27.67 -17.61 13.45
C TYR A 291 27.17 -18.99 13.01
N VAL A 292 27.95 -19.66 12.18
CA VAL A 292 27.65 -21.04 11.80
C VAL A 292 27.41 -21.91 13.04
N ASP A 293 26.40 -22.78 12.95
CA ASP A 293 25.84 -23.64 14.01
C ASP A 293 24.92 -22.95 15.04
N ASN A 294 24.67 -21.65 14.91
CA ASN A 294 23.62 -21.01 15.72
C ASN A 294 22.22 -21.40 15.26
N VAL A 295 21.27 -21.42 16.21
CA VAL A 295 19.84 -21.64 15.98
C VAL A 295 19.05 -20.49 16.60
N ASN A 296 18.29 -19.76 15.80
CA ASN A 296 17.46 -18.65 16.27
C ASN A 296 16.34 -18.33 15.27
N ASN A 297 15.18 -17.87 15.77
CA ASN A 297 14.07 -17.46 14.92
C ASN A 297 14.41 -16.25 14.03
N SER A 298 15.30 -15.36 14.44
CA SER A 298 15.78 -14.24 13.62
C SER A 298 16.51 -14.71 12.38
N ILE A 299 17.18 -15.87 12.44
CA ILE A 299 17.87 -16.47 11.30
C ILE A 299 16.87 -16.90 10.21
N ILE A 300 15.67 -17.38 10.60
CA ILE A 300 14.61 -17.73 9.63
C ILE A 300 14.27 -16.54 8.71
N VAL A 301 14.20 -15.34 9.31
CA VAL A 301 13.89 -14.11 8.56
C VAL A 301 14.98 -13.84 7.53
N MET A 302 16.24 -14.00 7.92
CA MET A 302 17.39 -13.74 7.06
C MET A 302 17.54 -14.78 5.94
N GLU A 303 17.33 -16.05 6.28
CA GLU A 303 17.31 -17.13 5.28
C GLU A 303 16.26 -16.86 4.21
N ARG A 304 15.07 -16.44 4.61
CA ARG A 304 14.00 -16.06 3.68
C ARG A 304 14.35 -14.82 2.85
N LEU A 305 14.98 -13.81 3.44
CA LEU A 305 15.46 -12.64 2.71
C LEU A 305 16.48 -13.02 1.66
N LEU A 306 17.49 -13.82 2.03
CA LEU A 306 18.50 -14.34 1.10
C LEU A 306 17.85 -15.12 -0.05
N ASP A 307 16.85 -15.96 0.26
CA ASP A 307 16.14 -16.76 -0.74
C ASP A 307 15.36 -15.88 -1.73
N VAL A 308 14.55 -14.95 -1.21
CA VAL A 308 13.76 -13.99 -2.03
C VAL A 308 14.68 -13.09 -2.88
N LEU A 309 15.85 -12.73 -2.36
CA LEU A 309 16.85 -11.94 -3.09
C LEU A 309 17.64 -12.78 -4.12
N GLY A 310 17.50 -14.11 -4.10
CA GLY A 310 18.10 -15.02 -5.09
C GLY A 310 19.44 -15.63 -4.69
N TYR A 311 19.84 -15.50 -3.43
CA TYR A 311 21.12 -16.04 -2.93
C TYR A 311 21.05 -17.51 -2.51
N ASN A 312 19.85 -18.11 -2.50
CA ASN A 312 19.63 -19.53 -2.20
C ASN A 312 20.43 -20.06 -0.99
N PRO A 313 19.97 -19.83 0.24
CA PRO A 313 20.63 -20.30 1.45
C PRO A 313 20.50 -21.82 1.65
N GLY A 314 19.65 -22.50 0.87
CA GLY A 314 19.41 -23.94 0.92
C GLY A 314 18.48 -24.39 2.04
N ARG A 315 18.11 -23.49 2.97
CA ARG A 315 17.18 -23.74 4.09
C ARG A 315 16.55 -22.47 4.62
N THR A 316 15.46 -22.60 5.37
CA THR A 316 14.71 -21.48 5.98
C THR A 316 14.10 -21.87 7.33
N ASP A 317 14.87 -22.57 8.16
CA ASP A 317 14.40 -23.17 9.42
C ASP A 317 15.07 -22.58 10.68
N GLY A 318 15.97 -21.60 10.49
CA GLY A 318 16.61 -20.87 11.58
C GLY A 318 17.90 -21.51 12.10
N TYR A 319 18.47 -22.53 11.41
CA TYR A 319 19.80 -23.05 11.69
C TYR A 319 20.80 -22.42 10.72
N PHE A 320 21.73 -21.65 11.25
CA PHE A 320 22.77 -20.97 10.47
C PHE A 320 23.84 -21.95 10.00
N SER A 321 23.57 -22.63 8.90
CA SER A 321 24.50 -23.60 8.32
C SER A 321 25.62 -22.92 7.53
N GLN A 322 26.65 -23.68 7.16
CA GLN A 322 27.70 -23.19 6.26
C GLN A 322 27.11 -22.69 4.93
N GLY A 323 26.11 -23.36 4.39
CA GLY A 323 25.42 -22.91 3.16
C GLY A 323 24.74 -21.54 3.30
N VAL A 324 24.14 -21.23 4.46
CA VAL A 324 23.59 -19.92 4.77
C VAL A 324 24.69 -18.86 4.86
N SER A 325 25.81 -19.18 5.55
CA SER A 325 26.99 -18.29 5.61
C SER A 325 27.58 -18.00 4.24
N ASP A 326 27.67 -19.01 3.38
CA ASP A 326 28.19 -18.84 2.01
C ASP A 326 27.22 -18.02 1.13
N ALA A 327 25.90 -18.16 1.32
CA ALA A 327 24.89 -17.31 0.68
C ALA A 327 25.00 -15.86 1.15
N LEU A 328 25.18 -15.65 2.46
CA LEU A 328 25.39 -14.34 3.06
C LEU A 328 26.66 -13.67 2.49
N LYS A 329 27.80 -14.38 2.43
CA LYS A 329 29.04 -13.84 1.84
C LYS A 329 28.87 -13.35 0.40
N ARG A 330 28.08 -14.05 -0.42
CA ARG A 330 27.77 -13.60 -1.78
C ARG A 330 26.98 -12.30 -1.75
N PHE A 331 25.98 -12.21 -0.86
CA PHE A 331 25.19 -10.99 -0.68
C PHE A 331 26.08 -9.82 -0.21
N GLU A 332 26.89 -10.03 0.81
CA GLU A 332 27.84 -9.04 1.36
C GLU A 332 28.77 -8.51 0.27
N GLN A 333 29.33 -9.40 -0.54
CA GLN A 333 30.21 -9.04 -1.65
C GLN A 333 29.52 -8.18 -2.69
N ASP A 334 28.31 -8.57 -3.10
CA ASP A 334 27.54 -7.86 -4.14
C ASP A 334 27.09 -6.46 -3.69
N HIS A 335 26.94 -6.26 -2.38
CA HIS A 335 26.43 -5.00 -1.81
C HIS A 335 27.49 -4.20 -1.03
N GLY A 336 28.78 -4.58 -1.12
CA GLY A 336 29.90 -3.84 -0.53
C GLY A 336 29.91 -3.82 0.99
N LEU A 337 29.38 -4.87 1.62
CA LEU A 337 29.44 -5.11 3.05
C LEU A 337 30.78 -5.78 3.42
N THR A 338 31.06 -5.94 4.72
CA THR A 338 32.18 -6.76 5.19
C THR A 338 31.89 -8.21 4.86
N VAL A 339 32.75 -8.84 4.04
CA VAL A 339 32.54 -10.22 3.60
C VAL A 339 33.12 -11.19 4.64
N ASP A 340 32.35 -11.48 5.69
CA ASP A 340 32.79 -12.42 6.74
C ASP A 340 31.80 -13.59 6.94
N GLY A 341 30.56 -13.46 6.44
CA GLY A 341 29.51 -14.46 6.57
C GLY A 341 29.02 -14.61 8.01
N VAL A 342 29.17 -13.55 8.80
CA VAL A 342 28.62 -13.40 10.15
C VAL A 342 27.34 -12.58 10.03
N LEU A 343 26.21 -13.17 10.39
CA LEU A 343 24.93 -12.50 10.26
C LEU A 343 24.71 -11.47 11.36
N GLU A 344 24.56 -10.22 10.96
CA GLU A 344 24.28 -9.09 11.86
C GLU A 344 23.20 -8.16 11.30
N TYR A 345 22.79 -7.19 12.12
CA TYR A 345 21.68 -6.30 11.74
C TYR A 345 21.99 -5.46 10.49
N SER A 346 23.24 -5.08 10.26
CA SER A 346 23.66 -4.36 9.06
C SER A 346 23.34 -5.12 7.76
N ASP A 347 23.42 -6.46 7.79
CA ASP A 347 23.08 -7.30 6.64
C ASP A 347 21.57 -7.31 6.40
N GLN A 348 20.79 -7.47 7.48
CA GLN A 348 19.33 -7.39 7.40
C GLN A 348 18.88 -6.04 6.85
N GLU A 349 19.42 -4.96 7.38
CA GLU A 349 19.07 -3.61 6.95
C GLU A 349 19.39 -3.40 5.46
N CYS A 350 20.53 -3.88 4.99
CA CYS A 350 20.88 -3.86 3.57
C CYS A 350 19.91 -4.72 2.75
N MET A 351 19.60 -5.94 3.20
CA MET A 351 18.66 -6.83 2.50
C MET A 351 17.25 -6.23 2.38
N VAL A 352 16.73 -5.62 3.44
CA VAL A 352 15.38 -4.99 3.36
C VAL A 352 15.39 -3.74 2.49
N SER A 353 16.51 -2.99 2.43
CA SER A 353 16.68 -1.86 1.51
C SER A 353 16.68 -2.33 0.05
N VAL A 354 17.44 -3.37 -0.27
CA VAL A 354 17.48 -3.97 -1.61
C VAL A 354 16.12 -4.54 -2.00
N LEU A 355 15.42 -5.20 -1.05
CA LEU A 355 14.08 -5.72 -1.30
C LEU A 355 13.07 -4.60 -1.54
N ALA A 356 13.10 -3.52 -0.76
CA ALA A 356 12.21 -2.37 -0.93
C ALA A 356 12.42 -1.69 -2.28
N GLU A 357 13.66 -1.52 -2.71
CA GLU A 357 14.01 -1.00 -4.03
C GLU A 357 13.45 -1.93 -5.11
N ARG A 358 13.73 -3.23 -5.05
CA ARG A 358 13.22 -4.22 -6.00
C ARG A 358 11.69 -4.19 -6.12
N LEU A 359 10.97 -4.20 -4.97
CA LEU A 359 9.51 -4.21 -4.96
C LEU A 359 8.88 -2.90 -5.43
N SER A 360 9.64 -1.80 -5.50
CA SER A 360 9.18 -0.54 -6.10
C SER A 360 9.08 -0.61 -7.62
N HIS A 361 9.73 -1.59 -8.26
CA HIS A 361 9.67 -1.80 -9.68
C HIS A 361 8.45 -2.66 -10.07
N LYS A 362 7.68 -2.18 -11.03
CA LYS A 362 6.43 -2.83 -11.47
C LYS A 362 6.60 -4.29 -11.91
N GLU A 363 7.77 -4.66 -12.40
CA GLU A 363 8.11 -6.02 -12.85
C GLU A 363 8.10 -7.05 -11.72
N TYR A 364 8.27 -6.61 -10.48
CA TYR A 364 8.20 -7.47 -9.29
C TYR A 364 6.84 -7.44 -8.58
N ASP A 365 5.87 -6.68 -9.08
CA ASP A 365 4.48 -6.69 -8.62
C ASP A 365 3.73 -7.86 -9.25
N ASN A 366 3.73 -9.02 -8.58
CA ASN A 366 3.14 -10.24 -9.09
C ASN A 366 1.65 -10.09 -9.48
N SER A 367 0.88 -9.36 -8.67
CA SER A 367 -0.54 -9.13 -8.95
C SER A 367 -0.73 -8.23 -10.17
N LEU A 368 0.04 -7.16 -10.31
CA LEU A 368 0.03 -6.32 -11.50
C LEU A 368 0.50 -7.11 -12.73
N GLN A 369 1.61 -7.82 -12.63
CA GLN A 369 2.12 -8.65 -13.74
C GLN A 369 1.09 -9.68 -14.19
N LYS A 370 0.36 -10.30 -13.24
CA LYS A 370 -0.74 -11.23 -13.59
C LYS A 370 -1.83 -10.54 -14.39
N VAL A 371 -2.26 -9.33 -14.00
CA VAL A 371 -3.23 -8.56 -14.78
C VAL A 371 -2.71 -8.25 -16.17
N LEU A 372 -1.44 -7.84 -16.31
CA LEU A 372 -0.84 -7.51 -17.61
C LEU A 372 -0.82 -8.72 -18.57
N THR A 373 -0.84 -9.96 -18.06
CA THR A 373 -1.02 -11.16 -18.89
C THR A 373 -2.48 -11.41 -19.31
N LEU A 374 -3.45 -10.75 -18.69
CA LEU A 374 -4.89 -10.90 -19.00
C LEU A 374 -5.41 -9.80 -19.93
N ILE A 375 -4.68 -8.69 -20.07
CA ILE A 375 -4.90 -7.61 -21.04
C ILE A 375 -4.34 -8.02 -22.40
#